data_92f2c0a7d7c5f4e9ed2660a6d8183833
#
_entry.id   92f2c0a7d7c5f4e9ed2660a6d8183833
#
_cell.length_a   1.000
_cell.length_b   1.000
_cell.length_c   1.000
_cell.angle_alpha   90.00
_cell.angle_beta   90.00
_cell.angle_gamma   90.00
#
_symmetry.space_group_name_H-M   'P 1'
#
loop_
_entity.id
_entity.type
_entity.pdbx_description
1 polymer ?
#
loop_
_entity_poly.entity_id
_entity_poly.type
_entity_poly.pdbx_seq_one_letter_code
_entity_poly.pdbx_strand_id
1 'polypeptide(L)'
;MKKIGIFYGSSTGTTQGIAETIASKLGVPASDVIDVSKMNADMVKEYEVLLLGTSTWGDGELQDDWYDGVKVLKESDLKEKTIALFGCGDAESYCDTFCDGMGIIYEDIKDSGCTIVGKVSAKDYSFSSSIAVIDGMFVGLALDDINESDKTEERIDAWVSDIKNHLASVSYTHLTLPTNS
;
A
#
# COMPACT_ATOMS: atom_id res chain seq x y z
N MET A 1 4.23 19.92 4.77
CA MET A 1 4.41 18.45 4.61
C MET A 1 3.06 17.78 4.41
N LYS A 2 2.99 16.84 3.50
CA LYS A 2 1.74 16.13 3.23
C LYS A 2 1.38 15.18 4.36
N LYS A 3 0.12 15.17 4.73
CA LYS A 3 -0.36 14.29 5.79
C LYS A 3 -0.56 12.87 5.24
N ILE A 4 0.04 11.90 5.93
CA ILE A 4 0.01 10.49 5.54
C ILE A 4 -0.89 9.70 6.48
N GLY A 5 -1.83 8.94 5.92
CA GLY A 5 -2.64 7.99 6.66
C GLY A 5 -2.33 6.57 6.20
N ILE A 6 -2.23 5.65 7.13
CA ILE A 6 -1.98 4.24 6.84
C ILE A 6 -3.21 3.44 7.27
N PHE A 7 -3.84 2.77 6.31
CA PHE A 7 -5.02 1.95 6.55
C PHE A 7 -4.69 0.49 6.25
N TYR A 8 -4.92 -0.37 7.21
CA TYR A 8 -4.59 -1.79 7.07
C TYR A 8 -5.79 -2.68 7.36
N GLY A 9 -5.86 -3.80 6.67
CA GLY A 9 -6.79 -4.87 6.99
C GLY A 9 -6.00 -6.11 7.39
N SER A 10 -6.20 -6.58 8.60
CA SER A 10 -5.42 -7.69 9.16
C SER A 10 -6.31 -8.60 9.98
N SER A 11 -6.28 -9.89 9.67
CA SER A 11 -7.03 -10.90 10.42
C SER A 11 -6.15 -11.62 11.44
N THR A 12 -4.85 -11.74 11.18
CA THR A 12 -3.91 -12.44 12.05
C THR A 12 -2.91 -11.52 12.75
N GLY A 13 -2.94 -10.22 12.43
CA GLY A 13 -2.03 -9.24 13.02
C GLY A 13 -0.76 -8.98 12.22
N THR A 14 -0.45 -9.78 11.21
CA THR A 14 0.77 -9.60 10.41
C THR A 14 0.77 -8.27 9.65
N THR A 15 -0.31 -7.97 8.94
CA THR A 15 -0.43 -6.72 8.19
C THR A 15 -0.42 -5.51 9.11
N GLN A 16 -1.04 -5.63 10.28
CA GLN A 16 -1.00 -4.58 11.30
C GLN A 16 0.43 -4.29 11.75
N GLY A 17 1.21 -5.34 12.06
CA GLY A 17 2.60 -5.18 12.47
C GLY A 17 3.45 -4.51 11.39
N ILE A 18 3.21 -4.86 10.14
CA ILE A 18 3.90 -4.24 9.00
C ILE A 18 3.51 -2.77 8.87
N ALA A 19 2.23 -2.45 9.02
CA ALA A 19 1.75 -1.06 8.98
C ALA A 19 2.42 -0.22 10.07
N GLU A 20 2.54 -0.76 11.26
CA GLU A 20 3.21 -0.08 12.39
C GLU A 20 4.70 0.14 12.12
N THR A 21 5.36 -0.85 11.52
CA THR A 21 6.77 -0.74 11.16
C THR A 21 6.98 0.35 10.09
N ILE A 22 6.14 0.36 9.07
CA ILE A 22 6.19 1.39 8.02
C ILE A 22 5.98 2.77 8.63
N ALA A 23 5.00 2.91 9.51
CA ALA A 23 4.69 4.18 10.18
C ALA A 23 5.90 4.69 10.96
N SER A 24 6.55 3.82 11.71
CA SER A 24 7.74 4.18 12.49
C SER A 24 8.86 4.70 11.58
N LYS A 25 9.09 4.04 10.46
CA LYS A 25 10.16 4.40 9.51
C LYS A 25 9.84 5.69 8.74
N LEU A 26 8.57 5.98 8.50
CA LEU A 26 8.13 7.20 7.82
C LEU A 26 7.89 8.38 8.77
N GLY A 27 7.90 8.14 10.08
CA GLY A 27 7.58 9.19 11.04
C GLY A 27 6.10 9.49 11.13
N VAL A 28 5.25 8.53 10.79
CA VAL A 28 3.79 8.67 10.87
C VAL A 28 3.34 8.32 12.30
N PRO A 29 2.60 9.20 12.99
CA PRO A 29 2.16 8.91 14.36
C PRO A 29 1.16 7.76 14.40
N ALA A 30 1.11 7.06 15.52
CA ALA A 30 0.23 5.91 15.70
C ALA A 30 -1.25 6.25 15.48
N SER A 31 -1.64 7.50 15.75
CA SER A 31 -3.01 7.96 15.53
C SER A 31 -3.42 7.97 14.05
N ASP A 32 -2.45 7.97 13.14
CA ASP A 32 -2.69 7.94 11.70
C ASP A 32 -2.49 6.54 11.11
N VAL A 33 -2.35 5.52 11.94
CA VAL A 33 -2.31 4.10 11.55
C VAL A 33 -3.63 3.49 12.00
N ILE A 34 -4.48 3.17 11.04
CA ILE A 34 -5.91 2.93 11.28
C ILE A 34 -6.34 1.59 10.68
N ASP A 35 -7.05 0.80 11.45
CA ASP A 35 -7.70 -0.41 10.95
C ASP A 35 -8.75 0.00 9.91
N VAL A 36 -8.71 -0.62 8.73
CA VAL A 36 -9.60 -0.26 7.63
C VAL A 36 -11.08 -0.40 7.99
N SER A 37 -11.42 -1.25 8.95
CA SER A 37 -12.80 -1.39 9.43
C SER A 37 -13.36 -0.10 10.01
N LYS A 38 -12.48 0.83 10.39
CA LYS A 38 -12.86 2.13 10.95
C LYS A 38 -12.80 3.27 9.92
N MET A 39 -12.35 2.97 8.71
CA MET A 39 -12.19 3.98 7.66
C MET A 39 -13.55 4.51 7.19
N ASN A 40 -13.62 5.83 7.00
CA ASN A 40 -14.78 6.48 6.40
C ASN A 40 -14.33 7.61 5.48
N ALA A 41 -15.27 8.17 4.71
CA ALA A 41 -14.95 9.19 3.71
C ALA A 41 -14.35 10.45 4.33
N ASP A 42 -14.77 10.82 5.53
CA ASP A 42 -14.23 12.01 6.21
C ASP A 42 -12.76 11.81 6.59
N MET A 43 -12.40 10.63 7.04
CA MET A 43 -11.00 10.29 7.33
C MET A 43 -10.15 10.36 6.07
N VAL A 44 -10.66 9.81 4.96
CA VAL A 44 -9.93 9.82 3.69
C VAL A 44 -9.62 11.25 3.24
N LYS A 45 -10.56 12.17 3.45
CA LYS A 45 -10.35 13.57 3.09
C LYS A 45 -9.19 14.22 3.82
N GLU A 46 -8.91 13.78 5.04
CA GLU A 46 -7.86 14.38 5.87
C GLU A 46 -6.44 14.11 5.38
N TYR A 47 -6.27 13.08 4.57
CA TYR A 47 -4.94 12.63 4.15
C TYR A 47 -4.69 12.93 2.68
N GLU A 48 -3.52 13.48 2.38
CA GLU A 48 -3.08 13.67 1.00
C GLU A 48 -2.40 12.42 0.46
N VAL A 49 -1.83 11.62 1.36
CA VAL A 49 -1.13 10.37 1.02
C VAL A 49 -1.79 9.23 1.79
N LEU A 50 -2.18 8.19 1.08
CA LEU A 50 -2.80 7.01 1.67
C LEU A 50 -1.91 5.78 1.42
N LEU A 51 -1.52 5.11 2.48
CA LEU A 51 -0.84 3.82 2.39
C LEU A 51 -1.87 2.76 2.77
N LEU A 52 -2.15 1.85 1.84
CA LEU A 52 -3.22 0.87 1.99
C LEU A 52 -2.63 -0.53 2.01
N GLY A 53 -2.86 -1.25 3.09
CA GLY A 53 -2.29 -2.59 3.30
C GLY A 53 -3.33 -3.66 3.51
N THR A 54 -3.13 -4.82 2.89
CA THR A 54 -4.03 -5.96 3.00
C THR A 54 -3.27 -7.27 2.98
N SER A 55 -3.84 -8.28 3.64
CA SER A 55 -3.42 -9.67 3.45
C SER A 55 -4.24 -10.28 2.31
N THR A 56 -3.74 -11.39 1.76
CA THR A 56 -4.46 -12.16 0.74
C THR A 56 -4.90 -13.48 1.36
N TRP A 57 -6.17 -13.82 1.20
CA TRP A 57 -6.75 -15.02 1.79
C TRP A 57 -7.19 -16.03 0.72
N GLY A 58 -7.15 -17.31 1.07
CA GLY A 58 -7.61 -18.40 0.21
C GLY A 58 -7.00 -18.30 -1.18
N ASP A 59 -7.81 -18.44 -2.21
CA ASP A 59 -7.38 -18.40 -3.61
C ASP A 59 -7.32 -16.97 -4.17
N GLY A 60 -6.75 -16.04 -3.41
CA GLY A 60 -6.59 -14.67 -3.86
C GLY A 60 -7.68 -13.74 -3.39
N GLU A 61 -8.32 -14.06 -2.28
CA GLU A 61 -9.40 -13.26 -1.74
C GLU A 61 -8.86 -12.06 -0.95
N LEU A 62 -9.57 -10.95 -1.06
CA LEU A 62 -9.28 -9.75 -0.30
C LEU A 62 -9.59 -9.99 1.18
N GLN A 63 -8.80 -9.39 2.07
CA GLN A 63 -9.07 -9.44 3.51
C GLN A 63 -10.47 -8.85 3.77
N ASP A 64 -11.25 -9.48 4.67
CA ASP A 64 -12.67 -9.20 4.86
C ASP A 64 -13.03 -7.74 5.05
N ASP A 65 -12.29 -7.02 5.88
CA ASP A 65 -12.59 -5.63 6.19
C ASP A 65 -12.39 -4.70 4.99
N TRP A 66 -11.59 -5.13 4.02
CA TRP A 66 -11.32 -4.35 2.82
C TRP A 66 -12.49 -4.31 1.83
N TYR A 67 -13.43 -5.25 1.92
CA TYR A 67 -14.63 -5.17 1.06
C TYR A 67 -15.40 -3.88 1.32
N ASP A 68 -15.58 -3.50 2.59
CA ASP A 68 -16.18 -2.22 2.94
C ASP A 68 -15.21 -1.06 2.71
N GLY A 69 -13.93 -1.26 2.97
CA GLY A 69 -12.90 -0.25 2.73
C GLY A 69 -12.85 0.21 1.28
N VAL A 70 -12.93 -0.73 0.34
CA VAL A 70 -12.95 -0.41 -1.09
C VAL A 70 -14.19 0.43 -1.44
N LYS A 71 -15.33 0.14 -0.85
CA LYS A 71 -16.55 0.94 -1.07
C LYS A 71 -16.36 2.37 -0.61
N VAL A 72 -15.72 2.57 0.56
CA VAL A 72 -15.41 3.91 1.06
C VAL A 72 -14.50 4.64 0.09
N LEU A 73 -13.47 3.97 -0.44
CA LEU A 73 -12.56 4.58 -1.39
C LEU A 73 -13.26 4.99 -2.68
N LYS A 74 -14.16 4.15 -3.18
CA LYS A 74 -14.92 4.46 -4.40
C LYS A 74 -15.87 5.64 -4.21
N GLU A 75 -16.36 5.83 -3.00
CA GLU A 75 -17.25 6.94 -2.67
C GLU A 75 -16.48 8.22 -2.36
N SER A 76 -15.16 8.16 -2.22
CA SER A 76 -14.30 9.27 -1.86
C SER A 76 -13.69 9.91 -3.10
N ASP A 77 -13.35 11.20 -3.01
CA ASP A 77 -12.61 11.89 -4.07
C ASP A 77 -11.11 11.60 -3.88
N LEU A 78 -10.56 10.78 -4.75
CA LEU A 78 -9.15 10.39 -4.72
C LEU A 78 -8.28 11.19 -5.68
N LYS A 79 -8.84 12.14 -6.39
CA LYS A 79 -8.08 13.00 -7.31
C LYS A 79 -7.01 13.74 -6.52
N GLU A 80 -5.83 13.83 -7.10
CA GLU A 80 -4.67 14.51 -6.53
C GLU A 80 -4.10 13.84 -5.27
N LYS A 81 -4.67 12.72 -4.83
CA LYS A 81 -4.08 11.95 -3.74
C LYS A 81 -2.98 11.03 -4.27
N THR A 82 -1.96 10.84 -3.44
CA THR A 82 -0.90 9.88 -3.70
C THR A 82 -1.21 8.63 -2.90
N ILE A 83 -1.25 7.48 -3.56
CA ILE A 83 -1.60 6.22 -2.91
C ILE A 83 -0.48 5.20 -3.14
N ALA A 84 -0.09 4.52 -2.09
CA ALA A 84 0.86 3.41 -2.16
C ALA A 84 0.23 2.19 -1.50
N LEU A 85 0.48 1.03 -2.08
CA LEU A 85 -0.12 -0.22 -1.62
C LEU A 85 0.95 -1.12 -1.01
N PHE A 86 0.57 -1.89 0.00
CA PHE A 86 1.43 -2.96 0.51
C PHE A 86 0.56 -4.17 0.82
N GLY A 87 1.16 -5.35 0.74
CA GLY A 87 0.39 -6.56 0.93
C GLY A 87 1.24 -7.71 1.43
N CYS A 88 0.59 -8.66 2.08
CA CYS A 88 1.21 -9.88 2.58
C CYS A 88 0.60 -11.08 1.89
N GLY A 89 1.43 -12.06 1.60
CA GLY A 89 1.01 -13.32 1.00
C GLY A 89 1.92 -14.46 1.43
N ASP A 90 1.59 -15.65 0.94
CA ASP A 90 2.34 -16.88 1.17
C ASP A 90 2.68 -17.48 -0.21
N ALA A 91 3.89 -17.24 -0.67
CA ALA A 91 4.30 -17.61 -2.02
C ALA A 91 4.41 -19.13 -2.23
N GLU A 92 4.59 -19.91 -1.18
CA GLU A 92 4.66 -21.37 -1.29
C GLU A 92 3.29 -22.02 -1.28
N SER A 93 2.44 -21.63 -0.33
CA SER A 93 1.10 -22.21 -0.21
C SER A 93 0.10 -21.68 -1.23
N TYR A 94 0.29 -20.43 -1.66
CA TYR A 94 -0.62 -19.75 -2.58
C TYR A 94 0.16 -19.08 -3.71
N CYS A 95 1.00 -19.85 -4.38
CA CYS A 95 1.91 -19.34 -5.42
C CYS A 95 1.19 -18.77 -6.65
N ASP A 96 -0.05 -19.18 -6.91
CA ASP A 96 -0.83 -18.73 -8.06
C ASP A 96 -1.63 -17.45 -7.77
N THR A 97 -1.69 -17.04 -6.50
CA THR A 97 -2.50 -15.89 -6.06
C THR A 97 -1.72 -14.99 -5.10
N PHE A 98 -0.40 -14.97 -5.25
CA PHE A 98 0.48 -14.25 -4.33
C PHE A 98 0.16 -12.75 -4.29
N CYS A 99 -0.20 -12.24 -3.10
CA CYS A 99 -0.56 -10.85 -2.86
C CYS A 99 -1.69 -10.31 -3.75
N ASP A 100 -2.58 -11.18 -4.20
CA ASP A 100 -3.71 -10.78 -5.07
C ASP A 100 -4.62 -9.75 -4.42
N GLY A 101 -4.76 -9.76 -3.09
CA GLY A 101 -5.56 -8.75 -2.39
C GLY A 101 -5.13 -7.34 -2.73
N MET A 102 -3.83 -7.10 -2.79
CA MET A 102 -3.27 -5.80 -3.18
C MET A 102 -3.67 -5.44 -4.61
N GLY A 103 -3.66 -6.42 -5.52
CA GLY A 103 -4.08 -6.24 -6.90
C GLY A 103 -5.56 -5.90 -7.02
N ILE A 104 -6.40 -6.48 -6.17
CA ILE A 104 -7.84 -6.19 -6.15
C ILE A 104 -8.07 -4.73 -5.79
N ILE A 105 -7.41 -4.23 -4.76
CA ILE A 105 -7.52 -2.82 -4.37
C ILE A 105 -7.05 -1.93 -5.52
N TYR A 106 -5.93 -2.25 -6.14
CA TYR A 106 -5.38 -1.49 -7.26
C TYR A 106 -6.39 -1.36 -8.40
N GLU A 107 -7.02 -2.46 -8.79
CA GLU A 107 -8.02 -2.44 -9.87
C GLU A 107 -9.19 -1.51 -9.57
N ASP A 108 -9.58 -1.43 -8.29
CA ASP A 108 -10.71 -0.61 -7.89
C ASP A 108 -10.38 0.89 -7.83
N ILE A 109 -9.11 1.27 -7.69
CA ILE A 109 -8.74 2.69 -7.51
C ILE A 109 -7.92 3.27 -8.65
N LYS A 110 -7.39 2.45 -9.55
CA LYS A 110 -6.44 2.91 -10.60
C LYS A 110 -6.98 4.02 -11.50
N ASP A 111 -8.29 4.04 -11.72
CA ASP A 111 -8.93 5.03 -12.60
C ASP A 111 -9.57 6.20 -11.83
N SER A 112 -9.28 6.33 -10.55
CA SER A 112 -9.88 7.35 -9.68
C SER A 112 -9.24 8.74 -9.82
N GLY A 113 -8.16 8.86 -10.57
CA GLY A 113 -7.41 10.10 -10.70
C GLY A 113 -6.30 10.25 -9.67
N CYS A 114 -6.09 9.23 -8.83
CA CYS A 114 -4.98 9.23 -7.87
C CYS A 114 -3.65 8.90 -8.57
N THR A 115 -2.55 9.21 -7.90
CA THR A 115 -1.22 8.82 -8.34
C THR A 115 -0.77 7.61 -7.52
N ILE A 116 -0.47 6.50 -8.19
CA ILE A 116 0.02 5.29 -7.52
C ILE A 116 1.55 5.32 -7.51
N VAL A 117 2.12 5.20 -6.33
CA VAL A 117 3.58 5.15 -6.14
C VAL A 117 3.96 3.87 -5.39
N GLY A 118 5.25 3.60 -5.29
CA GLY A 118 5.75 2.48 -4.51
C GLY A 118 5.64 1.12 -5.20
N LYS A 119 5.72 1.07 -6.52
CA LYS A 119 5.77 -0.18 -7.26
C LYS A 119 7.11 -0.87 -7.01
N VAL A 120 7.09 -2.21 -6.97
CA VAL A 120 8.27 -3.02 -6.65
C VAL A 120 8.49 -4.05 -7.75
N SER A 121 9.74 -4.20 -8.20
CA SER A 121 10.07 -5.22 -9.20
C SER A 121 9.76 -6.62 -8.67
N ALA A 122 9.11 -7.45 -9.49
CA ALA A 122 8.79 -8.84 -9.14
C ALA A 122 9.97 -9.78 -9.36
N LYS A 123 11.10 -9.27 -9.83
CA LYS A 123 12.25 -10.07 -10.28
C LYS A 123 12.84 -10.98 -9.21
N ASP A 124 12.87 -10.54 -7.97
CA ASP A 124 13.49 -11.27 -6.86
C ASP A 124 12.49 -12.11 -6.06
N TYR A 125 11.29 -12.30 -6.58
CA TYR A 125 10.23 -13.03 -5.89
C TYR A 125 10.01 -14.40 -6.52
N SER A 126 9.63 -15.39 -5.68
CA SER A 126 9.34 -16.75 -6.12
C SER A 126 7.86 -17.03 -5.97
N PHE A 127 7.13 -16.96 -7.07
CA PHE A 127 5.70 -17.25 -7.13
C PHE A 127 5.35 -17.61 -8.57
N SER A 128 4.17 -18.22 -8.79
CA SER A 128 3.74 -18.62 -10.14
C SER A 128 2.94 -17.51 -10.81
N SER A 129 2.03 -16.86 -10.09
CA SER A 129 1.14 -15.88 -10.66
C SER A 129 0.63 -14.90 -9.60
N SER A 130 0.37 -13.65 -10.00
CA SER A 130 -0.23 -12.63 -9.14
C SER A 130 -0.92 -11.57 -10.00
N ILE A 131 -2.16 -11.25 -9.67
CA ILE A 131 -2.87 -10.13 -10.33
C ILE A 131 -2.32 -8.78 -9.88
N ALA A 132 -1.51 -8.76 -8.82
CA ALA A 132 -0.83 -7.54 -8.36
C ALA A 132 0.41 -7.20 -9.21
N VAL A 133 0.80 -8.08 -10.14
CA VAL A 133 1.94 -7.83 -11.02
C VAL A 133 1.46 -7.34 -12.37
N ILE A 134 1.95 -6.17 -12.78
CA ILE A 134 1.65 -5.55 -14.08
C ILE A 134 2.98 -5.15 -14.70
N ASP A 135 3.26 -5.65 -15.90
CA ASP A 135 4.50 -5.37 -16.63
C ASP A 135 5.77 -5.70 -15.81
N GLY A 136 5.74 -6.79 -15.07
CA GLY A 136 6.89 -7.24 -14.28
C GLY A 136 7.07 -6.53 -12.94
N MET A 137 6.13 -5.67 -12.56
CA MET A 137 6.19 -4.92 -11.31
C MET A 137 4.97 -5.21 -10.44
N PHE A 138 5.19 -5.44 -9.15
CA PHE A 138 4.09 -5.39 -8.19
C PHE A 138 3.57 -3.96 -8.10
N VAL A 139 2.26 -3.81 -7.99
CA VAL A 139 1.62 -2.49 -7.84
C VAL A 139 1.93 -1.82 -6.50
N GLY A 140 2.59 -2.53 -5.60
CA GLY A 140 2.99 -2.04 -4.28
C GLY A 140 4.01 -2.95 -3.64
N LEU A 141 4.23 -2.78 -2.35
CA LEU A 141 5.17 -3.60 -1.58
C LEU A 141 4.57 -4.98 -1.30
N ALA A 142 5.10 -6.01 -1.94
CA ALA A 142 4.68 -7.39 -1.69
C ALA A 142 5.61 -8.03 -0.67
N LEU A 143 5.04 -8.60 0.39
CA LEU A 143 5.79 -9.23 1.46
C LEU A 143 5.34 -10.66 1.68
N ASP A 144 6.30 -11.55 1.90
CA ASP A 144 6.07 -12.92 2.28
C ASP A 144 6.79 -13.18 3.60
N ASP A 145 6.11 -12.87 4.71
CA ASP A 145 6.70 -12.99 6.04
C ASP A 145 6.71 -14.43 6.54
N ILE A 146 6.07 -15.33 5.82
CA ILE A 146 6.01 -16.75 6.17
C ILE A 146 7.25 -17.47 5.63
N ASN A 147 7.56 -17.29 4.34
CA ASN A 147 8.65 -18.02 3.67
C ASN A 147 9.93 -17.19 3.54
N GLU A 148 9.80 -15.87 3.53
CA GLU A 148 10.93 -14.96 3.32
C GLU A 148 10.98 -13.86 4.38
N SER A 149 10.76 -14.24 5.64
CA SER A 149 10.78 -13.29 6.76
C SER A 149 12.12 -12.57 6.91
N ASP A 150 13.21 -13.21 6.48
CA ASP A 150 14.55 -12.61 6.48
C ASP A 150 14.68 -11.43 5.51
N LYS A 151 13.80 -11.36 4.51
CA LYS A 151 13.80 -10.28 3.51
C LYS A 151 12.80 -9.17 3.81
N THR A 152 11.91 -9.39 4.76
CA THR A 152 10.82 -8.46 5.05
C THR A 152 11.33 -7.07 5.41
N GLU A 153 12.27 -6.98 6.34
CA GLU A 153 12.76 -5.67 6.79
C GLU A 153 13.50 -4.91 5.70
N GLU A 154 14.37 -5.56 4.93
CA GLU A 154 15.09 -4.89 3.86
C GLU A 154 14.14 -4.43 2.74
N ARG A 155 13.08 -5.21 2.45
CA ARG A 155 12.07 -4.82 1.48
C ARG A 155 11.28 -3.61 1.96
N ILE A 156 10.93 -3.58 3.24
CA ILE A 156 10.25 -2.41 3.83
C ILE A 156 11.16 -1.19 3.77
N ASP A 157 12.42 -1.32 4.14
CA ASP A 157 13.37 -0.20 4.14
C ASP A 157 13.55 0.40 2.75
N ALA A 158 13.70 -0.44 1.73
CA ALA A 158 13.85 0.02 0.35
C ALA A 158 12.58 0.74 -0.12
N TRP A 159 11.42 0.18 0.19
CA TRP A 159 10.14 0.76 -0.19
C TRP A 159 9.88 2.10 0.51
N VAL A 160 10.17 2.17 1.81
CA VAL A 160 10.02 3.41 2.58
C VAL A 160 10.93 4.50 2.01
N SER A 161 12.16 4.14 1.66
CA SER A 161 13.10 5.07 1.04
C SER A 161 12.54 5.60 -0.29
N ASP A 162 11.98 4.73 -1.10
CA ASP A 162 11.36 5.10 -2.38
C ASP A 162 10.17 6.03 -2.17
N ILE A 163 9.31 5.74 -1.21
CA ILE A 163 8.17 6.58 -0.87
C ILE A 163 8.64 7.98 -0.43
N LYS A 164 9.64 8.03 0.46
CA LYS A 164 10.22 9.31 0.90
C LYS A 164 10.75 10.12 -0.26
N ASN A 165 11.42 9.48 -1.21
CA ASN A 165 11.95 10.16 -2.39
C ASN A 165 10.83 10.72 -3.26
N HIS A 166 9.75 9.97 -3.45
CA HIS A 166 8.59 10.45 -4.20
C HIS A 166 7.96 11.67 -3.55
N LEU A 167 7.75 11.64 -2.25
CA LEU A 167 7.13 12.74 -1.51
C LEU A 167 8.04 13.97 -1.51
N ALA A 168 9.34 13.79 -1.31
CA ALA A 168 10.31 14.88 -1.34
C ALA A 168 10.40 15.51 -2.72
N SER A 169 10.42 14.68 -3.79
CA SER A 169 10.48 15.15 -5.16
C SER A 169 9.27 16.00 -5.54
N VAL A 170 8.06 15.55 -5.15
CA VAL A 170 6.84 16.30 -5.39
C VAL A 170 6.86 17.62 -4.64
N SER A 171 7.25 17.61 -3.36
CA SER A 171 7.35 18.83 -2.55
C SER A 171 8.37 19.81 -3.13
N TYR A 172 9.54 19.30 -3.55
CA TYR A 172 10.58 20.11 -4.15
C TYR A 172 10.10 20.77 -5.44
N THR A 173 9.50 19.99 -6.32
CA THR A 173 8.97 20.49 -7.59
C THR A 173 7.91 21.58 -7.35
N HIS A 174 7.04 21.35 -6.38
CA HIS A 174 5.99 22.30 -6.05
C HIS A 174 6.56 23.62 -5.52
N LEU A 175 7.60 23.57 -4.68
CA LEU A 175 8.24 24.75 -4.14
C LEU A 175 9.03 25.50 -5.21
N THR A 176 9.60 24.79 -6.16
CA THR A 176 10.42 25.42 -7.22
C THR A 176 9.59 26.22 -8.20
N LEU A 177 8.40 25.73 -8.56
CA LEU A 177 7.53 26.39 -9.53
C LEU A 177 7.18 27.84 -9.19
N PRO A 178 6.75 28.15 -7.96
CA PRO A 178 6.47 29.54 -7.58
C PRO A 178 7.73 30.43 -7.62
N THR A 179 8.87 29.86 -7.32
CA THR A 179 10.13 30.60 -7.25
C THR A 179 10.59 31.03 -8.65
N ASN A 180 10.30 30.22 -9.64
CA ASN A 180 10.73 30.45 -11.03
C ASN A 180 9.78 31.35 -11.82
N SER A 181 8.63 31.60 -11.26
CA SER A 181 7.66 32.49 -11.90
C SER A 181 7.79 33.91 -11.37
#